data_ce22d53d6db15d1d440377dc186ac0ed
#
_entry.id   ce22d53d6db15d1d440377dc186ac0ed
#
_cell.length_a   1.000
_cell.length_b   1.000
_cell.length_c   1.000
_cell.angle_alpha   90.00
_cell.angle_beta   90.00
_cell.angle_gamma   90.00
#
_symmetry.space_group_name_H-M   'P 1'
#
loop_
_entity.id
_entity.type
_entity.pdbx_description
1 polymer ?
#
loop_
_entity_poly.entity_id
_entity_poly.type
_entity_poly.pdbx_seq_one_letter_code
_entity_poly.pdbx_strand_id
1 'polypeptide(L)' 'MDNLTHYLATTLRMLRHQRGWSLSRLAEISGVSKAMLGQIERNESSPTVATLWKIATGLNVPFSVFISPPQA' A
#
# COMPACT_ATOMS: atom_id res chain seq x y z
N MET A 1 6.04 10.40 -14.83
CA MET A 1 5.96 9.47 -13.99
C MET A 1 6.14 9.88 -12.59
N ASP A 2 5.37 9.37 -11.87
CA ASP A 2 5.19 9.85 -10.56
C ASP A 2 6.01 9.03 -9.59
N ASN A 3 7.07 9.63 -9.06
CA ASN A 3 7.94 8.95 -8.12
C ASN A 3 7.22 8.55 -6.85
N LEU A 4 6.24 9.37 -6.45
CA LEU A 4 5.49 9.07 -5.25
C LEU A 4 4.64 7.81 -5.43
N THR A 5 4.03 7.65 -6.59
CA THR A 5 3.24 6.46 -6.88
C THR A 5 4.11 5.21 -6.88
N HIS A 6 5.29 5.32 -7.46
CA HIS A 6 6.22 4.20 -7.47
C HIS A 6 6.69 3.84 -6.07
N TYR A 7 7.02 4.85 -5.28
CA TYR A 7 7.44 4.65 -3.91
C TYR A 7 6.34 3.96 -3.09
N LEU A 8 5.11 4.43 -3.29
CA LEU A 8 3.97 3.87 -2.58
C LEU A 8 3.78 2.39 -2.94
N ALA A 9 3.87 2.06 -4.22
CA ALA A 9 3.71 0.69 -4.68
C ALA A 9 4.76 -0.23 -4.07
N THR A 10 6.01 0.23 -4.09
CA THR A 10 7.13 -0.55 -3.55
C THR A 10 7.00 -0.72 -2.04
N THR A 11 6.64 0.35 -1.35
CA THR A 11 6.49 0.31 0.10
C THR A 11 5.37 -0.64 0.52
N LEU A 12 4.24 -0.58 -0.17
CA LEU A 12 3.12 -1.44 0.14
C LEU A 12 3.50 -2.91 -0.03
N ARG A 13 4.12 -3.23 -1.14
CA ARG A 13 4.54 -4.61 -1.40
C ARG A 13 5.53 -5.09 -0.35
N MET A 14 6.50 -4.23 0.00
CA MET A 14 7.49 -4.58 1.01
C MET A 14 6.84 -4.88 2.35
N LEU A 15 5.95 -4.01 2.80
CA LEU A 15 5.29 -4.19 4.09
C LEU A 15 4.45 -5.46 4.11
N ARG A 16 3.74 -5.73 3.02
CA ARG A 16 2.94 -6.94 2.93
C ARG A 16 3.81 -8.18 3.01
N HIS A 17 4.93 -8.19 2.27
CA HIS A 17 5.84 -9.32 2.26
C HIS A 17 6.50 -9.54 3.62
N GLN A 18 6.83 -8.46 4.31
CA GLN A 18 7.43 -8.58 5.64
C GLN A 18 6.51 -9.29 6.61
N ARG A 19 5.20 -9.15 6.41
CA ARG A 19 4.22 -9.79 7.27
C ARG A 19 3.86 -11.20 6.81
N GLY A 20 4.36 -11.60 5.64
CA GLY A 20 4.03 -12.90 5.08
C GLY A 20 2.59 -12.98 4.61
N TRP A 21 1.99 -11.85 4.25
CA TRP A 21 0.58 -11.81 3.85
C TRP A 21 0.41 -11.90 2.34
N SER A 22 -0.62 -12.64 1.92
CA SER A 22 -1.05 -12.62 0.53
C SER A 22 -1.85 -11.35 0.26
N LEU A 23 -2.11 -11.07 -1.00
CA LEU A 23 -3.01 -9.96 -1.34
C LEU A 23 -4.40 -10.19 -0.77
N SER A 24 -4.85 -11.44 -0.78
CA SER A 24 -6.16 -11.77 -0.20
C SER A 24 -6.21 -11.44 1.27
N ARG A 25 -5.14 -11.76 1.99
CA ARG A 25 -5.09 -11.47 3.41
C ARG A 25 -5.10 -9.97 3.68
N LEU A 26 -4.32 -9.22 2.91
CA LEU A 26 -4.30 -7.77 3.07
C LEU A 26 -5.68 -7.18 2.75
N ALA A 27 -6.35 -7.73 1.73
CA ALA A 27 -7.68 -7.27 1.39
C ALA A 27 -8.65 -7.44 2.56
N GLU A 28 -8.60 -8.60 3.20
CA GLU A 28 -9.44 -8.86 4.37
C GLU A 28 -9.18 -7.86 5.49
N ILE A 29 -7.92 -7.61 5.75
CA ILE A 29 -7.53 -6.79 6.90
C ILE A 29 -7.82 -5.32 6.64
N SER A 30 -7.56 -4.85 5.42
CA SER A 30 -7.69 -3.43 5.11
C SER A 30 -9.08 -3.02 4.66
N GLY A 31 -9.87 -3.98 4.19
CA GLY A 31 -11.16 -3.64 3.61
C GLY A 31 -11.07 -3.10 2.21
N VAL A 32 -9.92 -3.23 1.57
CA VAL A 32 -9.70 -2.80 0.17
C VAL A 32 -9.69 -4.04 -0.70
N SER A 33 -10.29 -3.98 -1.88
CA SER A 33 -10.39 -5.17 -2.72
C SER A 33 -9.01 -5.68 -3.14
N LYS A 34 -8.93 -7.00 -3.32
CA LYS A 34 -7.70 -7.63 -3.78
C LYS A 34 -7.26 -7.07 -5.12
N ALA A 35 -8.21 -6.85 -6.03
CA ALA A 35 -7.90 -6.33 -7.36
C ALA A 35 -7.28 -4.93 -7.26
N MET A 36 -7.84 -4.08 -6.41
CA MET A 36 -7.31 -2.75 -6.22
C MET A 36 -5.91 -2.80 -5.64
N LEU A 37 -5.70 -3.65 -4.64
CA LEU A 37 -4.37 -3.77 -4.03
C LEU A 37 -3.34 -4.23 -5.05
N GLY A 38 -3.71 -5.19 -5.89
CA GLY A 38 -2.81 -5.65 -6.94
C GLY A 38 -2.44 -4.56 -7.91
N GLN A 39 -3.42 -3.75 -8.30
CA GLN A 39 -3.17 -2.64 -9.22
C GLN A 39 -2.22 -1.61 -8.60
N ILE A 40 -2.41 -1.33 -7.32
CA ILE A 40 -1.55 -0.39 -6.62
C ILE A 40 -0.11 -0.91 -6.57
N GLU A 41 0.05 -2.19 -6.25
CA GLU A 41 1.40 -2.77 -6.13
C GLU A 41 2.11 -2.85 -7.47
N ARG A 42 1.37 -2.95 -8.56
CA ARG A 42 1.96 -2.96 -9.90
C ARG A 42 2.12 -1.57 -10.47
N ASN A 43 1.82 -0.55 -9.68
CA ASN A 43 1.92 0.84 -10.10
C ASN A 43 1.00 1.16 -11.27
N GLU A 44 -0.15 0.46 -11.30
CA GLU A 44 -1.15 0.65 -12.36
C GLU A 44 -2.25 1.61 -11.94
N SER A 45 -2.33 1.90 -10.65
CA SER A 45 -3.40 2.73 -10.13
C SER A 45 -2.91 3.42 -8.87
N SER A 46 -3.35 4.66 -8.67
CA SER A 46 -3.03 5.41 -7.45
C SER A 46 -4.24 5.35 -6.53
N PRO A 47 -4.05 5.00 -5.26
CA PRO A 47 -5.18 4.97 -4.34
C PRO A 47 -5.62 6.38 -3.97
N THR A 48 -6.88 6.53 -3.58
CA THR A 48 -7.34 7.76 -2.97
C THR A 48 -6.76 7.85 -1.57
N VAL A 49 -6.86 9.04 -0.96
CA VAL A 49 -6.41 9.22 0.42
C VAL A 49 -7.19 8.28 1.35
N ALA A 50 -8.49 8.13 1.13
CA ALA A 50 -9.29 7.25 1.96
C ALA A 50 -8.84 5.79 1.84
N THR A 51 -8.55 5.34 0.62
CA THR A 51 -8.10 3.97 0.39
C THR A 51 -6.74 3.75 1.06
N LEU A 52 -5.84 4.72 0.91
CA LEU A 52 -4.52 4.61 1.49
C LEU A 52 -4.59 4.57 3.02
N TRP A 53 -5.51 5.34 3.60
CA TRP A 53 -5.73 5.34 5.03
C TRP A 53 -6.18 3.97 5.53
N LYS A 54 -7.08 3.31 4.79
CA LYS A 54 -7.52 1.97 5.14
C LYS A 54 -6.36 0.98 5.10
N ILE A 55 -5.51 1.10 4.10
CA ILE A 55 -4.37 0.21 3.96
C ILE A 55 -3.40 0.42 5.14
N ALA A 56 -3.10 1.66 5.46
CA ALA A 56 -2.19 1.97 6.55
C ALA A 56 -2.74 1.44 7.87
N THR A 57 -4.03 1.64 8.10
CA THR A 57 -4.67 1.16 9.31
C THR A 57 -4.61 -0.36 9.41
N GLY A 58 -4.87 -1.04 8.29
CA GLY A 58 -4.81 -2.50 8.26
C GLY A 58 -3.41 -3.03 8.51
N LEU A 59 -2.40 -2.33 8.05
CA LEU A 59 -1.02 -2.71 8.27
C LEU A 59 -0.49 -2.23 9.61
N ASN A 60 -1.28 -1.39 10.29
CA ASN A 60 -0.88 -0.82 11.58
C ASN A 60 0.40 0.00 11.46
N VAL A 61 0.47 0.82 10.42
CA VAL A 61 1.60 1.72 10.20
C VAL A 61 1.07 3.13 10.03
N PRO A 62 1.90 4.16 10.27
CA PRO A 62 1.47 5.54 10.05
C PRO A 62 1.18 5.78 8.57
N PHE A 63 0.19 6.62 8.30
CA PHE A 63 -0.13 7.02 6.94
C PHE A 63 1.10 7.58 6.22
N SER A 64 1.93 8.31 6.94
CA SER A 64 3.09 8.97 6.35
C SER A 64 4.12 8.00 5.77
N VAL A 65 4.07 6.74 6.17
CA VAL A 65 5.03 5.76 5.66
C VAL A 65 4.91 5.60 4.15
N PHE A 66 3.73 5.91 3.59
CA PHE A 66 3.48 5.77 2.17
C PHE A 66 3.78 7.04 1.37
N ILE A 67 3.87 8.19 2.04
CA ILE A 67 3.97 9.46 1.32
C ILE A 67 5.26 10.23 1.64
N SER A 68 6.03 9.78 2.62
CA SER A 68 7.27 10.43 2.99
C SER A 68 8.43 9.48 2.78
N PRO A 69 9.07 9.54 1.61
CA PRO A 69 10.20 8.63 1.37
C PRO A 69 11.29 8.88 2.40
N PRO A 70 12.04 7.84 2.75
CA PRO A 70 13.13 8.04 3.71
C PRO A 70 14.16 9.00 3.15
N GLN A 71 14.73 9.79 4.04
CA GLN A 71 15.79 10.70 3.66
C GLN A 71 17.09 9.94 3.59
N ALA A 72 17.88 10.24 2.61
CA ALA A 72 19.16 9.58 2.46
C ALA A 72 20.17 10.10 3.46
#